data_107d39a650a04a41aaa00b3f6b7c8820
#
_entry.id   107d39a650a04a41aaa00b3f6b7c8820
#
_cell.length_a   1.000
_cell.length_b   1.000
_cell.length_c   1.000
_cell.angle_alpha   90.00
_cell.angle_beta   90.00
_cell.angle_gamma   90.00
#
_symmetry.space_group_name_H-M   'P 1'
#
loop_
_entity.id
_entity.type
_entity.pdbx_description
1 polymer ?
#
loop_
_entity_poly.entity_id
_entity_poly.type
_entity_poly.pdbx_seq_one_letter_code
_entity_poly.pdbx_strand_id
1 'polypeptide(L)'
;MSNFEKWDKEFRAQNLYVFNNNANALLWLKVRAIARGRQIGQFLSDNGLTLTSTKISEQSAELFELLECRDDAKPMLDRYLRGKNHEWYTSMGVDEDRLKNDLYKVQYYAWGGDQNNSLDRHLVSRYVKVISQYDELVSKQGEIANNAWNYVQTSWYNNWTSYLIESLFKRHPRVISAVGEIKSVDFFIDDYPVDLKVTFFPSQYMDEKIKAKLGKSILSWLKAKGKEYGISASGDDTEAQQIYTLTEKLSEKGHDDVVMALNEAKSEVIRDAQSHPIELMTWLYAHQGEMRFGAENRLFVVLADSTDMNQSWKMKRAFSLIEPKVQGYLDAFTNGSLKKIDFTFKKQRYRSLADVIFVVR
;
A
#
# COMPACT_ATOMS: atom_id res chain seq x y z
N MET A 1 31.07 8.85 -18.10
CA MET A 1 29.84 8.23 -17.53
C MET A 1 28.71 8.62 -18.48
N SER A 2 28.09 7.61 -19.11
CA SER A 2 26.93 7.85 -19.99
C SER A 2 25.71 8.32 -19.18
N ASN A 3 24.70 8.90 -19.83
CA ASN A 3 23.44 9.25 -19.15
C ASN A 3 22.76 8.00 -18.59
N PHE A 4 22.83 6.87 -19.27
CA PHE A 4 22.32 5.60 -18.77
C PHE A 4 22.97 5.19 -17.44
N GLU A 5 24.30 5.24 -17.35
CA GLU A 5 25.06 4.91 -16.11
C GLU A 5 24.74 5.89 -14.97
N LYS A 6 24.55 7.17 -15.29
CA LYS A 6 24.14 8.19 -14.31
C LYS A 6 22.81 7.82 -13.66
N TRP A 7 21.78 7.49 -14.45
CA TRP A 7 20.46 7.16 -13.93
C TRP A 7 20.44 5.79 -13.23
N ASP A 8 21.21 4.81 -13.71
CA ASP A 8 21.37 3.53 -13.03
C ASP A 8 21.97 3.71 -11.63
N LYS A 9 22.97 4.58 -11.49
CA LYS A 9 23.58 4.93 -10.20
C LYS A 9 22.57 5.60 -9.25
N GLU A 10 21.83 6.60 -9.72
CA GLU A 10 20.81 7.29 -8.92
C GLU A 10 19.70 6.32 -8.48
N PHE A 11 19.26 5.45 -9.37
CA PHE A 11 18.26 4.43 -9.04
C PHE A 11 18.75 3.43 -8.00
N ARG A 12 19.97 2.92 -8.14
CA ARG A 12 20.59 2.02 -7.14
C ARG A 12 20.85 2.71 -5.80
N ALA A 13 21.14 4.00 -5.81
CA ALA A 13 21.26 4.82 -4.62
C ALA A 13 19.90 5.15 -3.98
N GLN A 14 18.80 4.68 -4.57
CA GLN A 14 17.42 4.97 -4.13
C GLN A 14 17.09 6.47 -4.10
N ASN A 15 17.71 7.25 -4.98
CA ASN A 15 17.48 8.67 -5.13
C ASN A 15 16.42 8.93 -6.20
N LEU A 16 15.20 8.41 -5.99
CA LEU A 16 14.11 8.53 -6.97
C LEU A 16 13.56 9.95 -7.09
N TYR A 17 13.84 10.81 -6.11
CA TYR A 17 13.42 12.20 -6.17
C TYR A 17 13.92 12.95 -7.42
N VAL A 18 15.14 12.64 -7.88
CA VAL A 18 15.75 13.29 -9.08
C VAL A 18 15.11 12.87 -10.40
N PHE A 19 14.28 11.84 -10.39
CA PHE A 19 13.55 11.37 -11.57
C PHE A 19 12.29 12.19 -11.86
N ASN A 20 11.79 12.92 -10.88
CA ASN A 20 10.59 13.73 -11.05
C ASN A 20 10.81 14.88 -12.03
N ASN A 21 9.90 15.06 -12.97
CA ASN A 21 9.94 16.12 -13.99
C ASN A 21 11.25 16.19 -14.80
N ASN A 22 11.98 15.08 -14.88
CA ASN A 22 13.19 14.97 -15.68
C ASN A 22 12.94 14.00 -16.84
N ALA A 23 12.76 14.54 -18.03
CA ALA A 23 12.39 13.77 -19.22
C ALA A 23 13.37 12.62 -19.52
N ASN A 24 14.67 12.88 -19.37
CA ASN A 24 15.72 11.89 -19.62
C ASN A 24 15.71 10.77 -18.56
N ALA A 25 15.54 11.13 -17.28
CA ALA A 25 15.40 10.16 -16.19
C ALA A 25 14.13 9.30 -16.33
N LEU A 26 13.01 9.92 -16.71
CA LEU A 26 11.74 9.21 -16.98
C LEU A 26 11.85 8.29 -18.19
N LEU A 27 12.56 8.70 -19.23
CA LEU A 27 12.88 7.84 -20.36
C LEU A 27 13.64 6.60 -19.89
N TRP A 28 14.65 6.78 -19.04
CA TRP A 28 15.42 5.67 -18.46
C TRP A 28 14.52 4.72 -17.68
N LEU A 29 13.62 5.23 -16.82
CA LEU A 29 12.67 4.39 -16.06
C LEU A 29 11.76 3.60 -17.01
N LYS A 30 11.23 4.21 -18.06
CA LYS A 30 10.35 3.54 -19.03
C LYS A 30 11.10 2.48 -19.85
N VAL A 31 12.34 2.73 -20.24
CA VAL A 31 13.21 1.70 -20.85
C VAL A 31 13.46 0.55 -19.87
N ARG A 32 13.72 0.85 -18.60
CA ARG A 32 13.87 -0.17 -17.56
C ARG A 32 12.58 -0.99 -17.34
N ALA A 33 11.40 -0.39 -17.52
CA ALA A 33 10.12 -1.10 -17.43
C ALA A 33 9.98 -2.22 -18.46
N ILE A 34 10.58 -2.07 -19.63
CA ILE A 34 10.55 -3.07 -20.72
C ILE A 34 11.86 -3.87 -20.83
N ALA A 35 12.78 -3.72 -19.88
CA ALA A 35 14.12 -4.35 -19.89
C ALA A 35 14.08 -5.88 -19.67
N ARG A 36 13.25 -6.58 -20.45
CA ARG A 36 13.16 -8.04 -20.53
C ARG A 36 13.24 -8.45 -21.99
N GLY A 37 14.05 -9.47 -22.32
CA GLY A 37 14.37 -9.82 -23.69
C GLY A 37 13.18 -9.90 -24.66
N ARG A 38 12.07 -10.53 -24.22
CA ARG A 38 10.86 -10.62 -25.04
C ARG A 38 10.19 -9.26 -25.25
N GLN A 39 10.18 -8.39 -24.25
CA GLN A 39 9.52 -7.08 -24.33
C GLN A 39 10.34 -6.09 -25.17
N ILE A 40 11.67 -6.07 -25.01
CA ILE A 40 12.55 -5.27 -25.87
C ILE A 40 12.39 -5.72 -27.33
N GLY A 41 12.47 -7.03 -27.59
CA GLY A 41 12.32 -7.55 -28.95
C GLY A 41 11.00 -7.17 -29.61
N GLN A 42 9.89 -7.24 -28.88
CA GLN A 42 8.58 -6.84 -29.37
C GLN A 42 8.53 -5.30 -29.62
N PHE A 43 9.03 -4.51 -28.68
CA PHE A 43 9.09 -3.05 -28.84
C PHE A 43 9.89 -2.64 -30.08
N LEU A 44 11.04 -3.27 -30.32
CA LEU A 44 11.87 -3.04 -31.48
C LEU A 44 11.13 -3.38 -32.78
N SER A 45 10.51 -4.56 -32.82
CA SER A 45 9.72 -5.01 -33.97
C SER A 45 8.57 -4.07 -34.28
N ASP A 46 7.79 -3.66 -33.27
CA ASP A 46 6.62 -2.80 -33.43
C ASP A 46 6.98 -1.39 -33.95
N ASN A 47 8.22 -0.97 -33.73
CA ASN A 47 8.69 0.38 -34.08
C ASN A 47 9.77 0.41 -35.18
N GLY A 48 10.08 -0.73 -35.78
CA GLY A 48 11.09 -0.85 -36.85
C GLY A 48 12.51 -0.44 -36.41
N LEU A 49 12.82 -0.72 -35.12
CA LEU A 49 14.13 -0.42 -34.54
C LEU A 49 14.99 -1.68 -34.46
N THR A 50 16.30 -1.50 -34.48
CA THR A 50 17.28 -2.58 -34.35
C THR A 50 18.36 -2.18 -33.37
N LEU A 51 18.85 -3.17 -32.61
CA LEU A 51 20.01 -3.03 -31.73
C LEU A 51 21.10 -3.99 -32.17
N THR A 52 22.34 -3.67 -31.82
CA THR A 52 23.50 -4.51 -32.11
C THR A 52 23.78 -5.50 -30.98
N SER A 53 23.46 -5.13 -29.75
CA SER A 53 23.70 -5.92 -28.56
C SER A 53 22.70 -7.09 -28.43
N THR A 54 23.20 -8.23 -27.94
CA THR A 54 22.37 -9.43 -27.69
C THR A 54 22.05 -9.63 -26.21
N LYS A 55 22.86 -9.09 -25.30
CA LYS A 55 22.64 -9.20 -23.85
C LYS A 55 21.65 -8.15 -23.36
N ILE A 56 20.69 -8.52 -22.54
CA ILE A 56 19.61 -7.64 -22.05
C ILE A 56 20.14 -6.39 -21.35
N SER A 57 21.21 -6.48 -20.58
CA SER A 57 21.82 -5.33 -19.92
C SER A 57 22.38 -4.32 -20.90
N GLU A 58 23.03 -4.79 -21.95
CA GLU A 58 23.60 -3.98 -23.04
C GLU A 58 22.48 -3.43 -23.92
N GLN A 59 21.48 -4.25 -24.26
CA GLN A 59 20.30 -3.83 -25.03
C GLN A 59 19.55 -2.69 -24.34
N SER A 60 19.44 -2.70 -23.01
CA SER A 60 18.76 -1.63 -22.28
C SER A 60 19.52 -0.30 -22.37
N ALA A 61 20.84 -0.34 -22.32
CA ALA A 61 21.68 0.85 -22.47
C ALA A 61 21.63 1.38 -23.92
N GLU A 62 21.82 0.50 -24.90
CA GLU A 62 21.77 0.84 -26.33
C GLU A 62 20.38 1.39 -26.73
N LEU A 63 19.30 0.77 -26.25
CA LEU A 63 17.93 1.25 -26.48
C LEU A 63 17.72 2.65 -25.88
N PHE A 64 18.20 2.88 -24.66
CA PHE A 64 18.10 4.19 -24.03
C PHE A 64 18.85 5.27 -24.86
N GLU A 65 20.09 5.00 -25.26
CA GLU A 65 20.90 5.90 -26.08
C GLU A 65 20.25 6.18 -27.45
N LEU A 66 19.66 5.15 -28.07
CA LEU A 66 18.92 5.30 -29.31
C LEU A 66 17.69 6.22 -29.14
N LEU A 67 16.94 6.02 -28.05
CA LEU A 67 15.70 6.75 -27.78
C LEU A 67 15.97 8.17 -27.24
N GLU A 68 17.08 8.38 -26.51
CA GLU A 68 17.47 9.71 -26.00
C GLU A 68 17.61 10.76 -27.09
N CYS A 69 18.00 10.33 -28.30
CA CYS A 69 18.19 11.19 -29.46
C CYS A 69 16.91 11.39 -30.30
N ARG A 70 15.74 10.94 -29.85
CA ARG A 70 14.50 10.93 -30.61
C ARG A 70 13.40 11.75 -29.93
N ASP A 71 12.79 12.65 -30.68
CA ASP A 71 11.65 13.47 -30.21
C ASP A 71 10.38 12.63 -29.96
N ASP A 72 10.23 11.50 -30.68
CA ASP A 72 9.07 10.62 -30.58
C ASP A 72 9.25 9.48 -29.57
N ALA A 73 10.36 9.43 -28.84
CA ALA A 73 10.66 8.36 -27.87
C ALA A 73 9.61 8.20 -26.78
N LYS A 74 9.19 9.32 -26.19
CA LYS A 74 8.16 9.31 -25.12
C LYS A 74 6.82 8.76 -25.62
N PRO A 75 6.19 9.32 -26.67
CA PRO A 75 4.91 8.80 -27.16
C PRO A 75 5.00 7.35 -27.67
N MET A 76 6.14 6.93 -28.18
CA MET A 76 6.38 5.55 -28.63
C MET A 76 6.36 4.57 -27.45
N LEU A 77 7.11 4.85 -26.38
CA LEU A 77 7.12 4.03 -25.16
C LEU A 77 5.77 4.06 -24.45
N ASP A 78 5.13 5.21 -24.34
CA ASP A 78 3.84 5.34 -23.67
C ASP A 78 2.75 4.51 -24.37
N ARG A 79 2.73 4.50 -25.69
CA ARG A 79 1.82 3.67 -26.49
C ARG A 79 2.08 2.17 -26.22
N TYR A 80 3.34 1.77 -26.25
CA TYR A 80 3.72 0.38 -26.01
C TYR A 80 3.33 -0.09 -24.59
N LEU A 81 3.64 0.70 -23.56
CA LEU A 81 3.32 0.39 -22.19
C LEU A 81 1.80 0.29 -21.94
N ARG A 82 1.01 1.19 -22.55
CA ARG A 82 -0.46 1.12 -22.51
C ARG A 82 -0.99 -0.15 -23.17
N GLY A 83 -0.47 -0.50 -24.35
CA GLY A 83 -0.83 -1.73 -25.06
C GLY A 83 -0.55 -2.98 -24.21
N LYS A 84 0.63 -3.05 -23.60
CA LYS A 84 1.01 -4.18 -22.74
C LYS A 84 0.17 -4.27 -21.47
N ASN A 85 -0.19 -3.15 -20.86
CA ASN A 85 -1.10 -3.15 -19.73
C ASN A 85 -2.48 -3.69 -20.12
N HIS A 86 -3.01 -3.27 -21.26
CA HIS A 86 -4.27 -3.79 -21.78
C HIS A 86 -4.22 -5.29 -22.07
N GLU A 87 -3.17 -5.76 -22.74
CA GLU A 87 -2.94 -7.20 -22.98
C GLU A 87 -2.91 -7.99 -21.68
N TRP A 88 -2.24 -7.47 -20.65
CA TRP A 88 -2.14 -8.13 -19.36
C TRP A 88 -3.51 -8.27 -18.69
N TYR A 89 -4.30 -7.18 -18.61
CA TYR A 89 -5.66 -7.25 -18.06
C TYR A 89 -6.56 -8.22 -18.82
N THR A 90 -6.47 -8.22 -20.15
CA THR A 90 -7.24 -9.15 -20.99
C THR A 90 -6.82 -10.59 -20.75
N SER A 91 -5.51 -10.86 -20.65
CA SER A 91 -4.98 -12.21 -20.42
C SER A 91 -5.30 -12.78 -19.03
N MET A 92 -5.48 -11.92 -18.03
CA MET A 92 -5.90 -12.35 -16.71
C MET A 92 -7.31 -12.96 -16.69
N GLY A 93 -8.18 -12.56 -17.64
CA GLY A 93 -9.52 -13.12 -17.79
C GLY A 93 -10.39 -12.96 -16.52
N VAL A 94 -10.10 -11.94 -15.70
CA VAL A 94 -10.80 -11.72 -14.43
C VAL A 94 -12.16 -11.07 -14.69
N ASP A 95 -13.23 -11.74 -14.28
CA ASP A 95 -14.55 -11.12 -14.15
C ASP A 95 -14.55 -10.25 -12.87
N GLU A 96 -14.32 -8.95 -13.07
CA GLU A 96 -14.18 -8.02 -11.95
C GLU A 96 -15.48 -7.82 -11.17
N ASP A 97 -16.63 -7.86 -11.81
CA ASP A 97 -17.93 -7.69 -11.14
C ASP A 97 -18.23 -8.91 -10.26
N ARG A 98 -17.97 -10.09 -10.77
CA ARG A 98 -18.02 -11.31 -9.96
C ARG A 98 -17.03 -11.26 -8.82
N LEU A 99 -15.77 -10.85 -9.08
CA LEU A 99 -14.73 -10.74 -8.07
C LEU A 99 -15.12 -9.74 -6.96
N LYS A 100 -15.63 -8.55 -7.33
CA LYS A 100 -16.13 -7.56 -6.35
C LYS A 100 -17.19 -8.16 -5.44
N ASN A 101 -18.14 -8.94 -6.01
CA ASN A 101 -19.18 -9.63 -5.24
C ASN A 101 -18.59 -10.72 -4.33
N ASP A 102 -17.63 -11.51 -4.82
CA ASP A 102 -16.98 -12.58 -4.05
C ASP A 102 -16.18 -12.05 -2.87
N LEU A 103 -15.60 -10.85 -2.96
CA LEU A 103 -14.90 -10.20 -1.84
C LEU A 103 -15.81 -9.95 -0.63
N TYR A 104 -17.12 -9.75 -0.84
CA TYR A 104 -18.08 -9.59 0.27
C TYR A 104 -18.37 -10.89 1.02
N LYS A 105 -18.03 -12.05 0.46
CA LYS A 105 -18.14 -13.36 1.15
C LYS A 105 -17.09 -13.52 2.26
N VAL A 106 -16.02 -12.76 2.24
CA VAL A 106 -15.01 -12.77 3.32
C VAL A 106 -15.58 -12.08 4.55
N GLN A 107 -15.80 -12.83 5.61
CA GLN A 107 -16.39 -12.35 6.87
C GLN A 107 -15.35 -12.22 7.99
N TYR A 108 -14.16 -12.77 7.82
CA TYR A 108 -13.10 -12.76 8.80
C TYR A 108 -11.77 -12.36 8.17
N TYR A 109 -11.04 -11.47 8.83
CA TYR A 109 -9.80 -10.89 8.35
C TYR A 109 -8.75 -10.89 9.46
N ALA A 110 -8.28 -12.07 9.79
CA ALA A 110 -7.13 -12.26 10.67
C ALA A 110 -6.62 -13.68 10.53
N TRP A 111 -5.33 -13.92 10.73
CA TRP A 111 -4.76 -15.25 10.65
C TRP A 111 -3.84 -15.60 11.82
N GLY A 112 -3.78 -14.89 12.86
CA GLY A 112 -3.05 -15.23 14.09
C GLY A 112 -1.52 -15.16 14.01
N GLY A 113 -0.94 -14.83 12.86
CA GLY A 113 0.48 -14.56 12.69
C GLY A 113 0.75 -13.06 12.51
N ASP A 114 2.02 -12.65 12.63
CA ASP A 114 2.41 -11.27 12.36
C ASP A 114 2.31 -10.95 10.87
N GLN A 115 2.01 -9.70 10.54
CA GLN A 115 1.89 -9.24 9.14
C GLN A 115 3.17 -9.49 8.30
N ASN A 116 4.32 -9.61 8.96
CA ASN A 116 5.62 -9.85 8.32
C ASN A 116 6.04 -11.33 8.33
N ASN A 117 5.23 -12.23 8.91
CA ASN A 117 5.51 -13.66 8.92
C ASN A 117 4.82 -14.36 7.78
N SER A 118 5.56 -15.19 7.06
CA SER A 118 4.98 -16.16 6.14
C SER A 118 4.34 -17.32 6.93
N LEU A 119 3.39 -18.02 6.30
CA LEU A 119 2.68 -19.13 6.93
C LEU A 119 3.65 -20.22 7.43
N ASP A 120 4.70 -20.54 6.66
CA ASP A 120 5.72 -21.52 7.05
C ASP A 120 6.45 -21.09 8.33
N ARG A 121 6.87 -19.84 8.44
CA ARG A 121 7.51 -19.33 9.65
C ARG A 121 6.60 -19.40 10.86
N HIS A 122 5.33 -19.04 10.70
CA HIS A 122 4.34 -19.12 11.75
C HIS A 122 4.16 -20.57 12.23
N LEU A 123 3.94 -21.51 11.31
CA LEU A 123 3.76 -22.91 11.64
C LEU A 123 5.01 -23.52 12.30
N VAL A 124 6.19 -23.22 11.78
CA VAL A 124 7.45 -23.74 12.35
C VAL A 124 7.69 -23.17 13.76
N SER A 125 7.53 -21.87 13.97
CA SER A 125 7.78 -21.24 15.26
C SER A 125 6.76 -21.63 16.32
N ARG A 126 5.50 -21.80 15.96
CA ARG A 126 4.39 -22.04 16.90
C ARG A 126 4.17 -23.52 17.21
N TYR A 127 4.41 -24.41 16.26
CA TYR A 127 4.11 -25.83 16.40
C TYR A 127 5.36 -26.71 16.30
N VAL A 128 6.15 -26.61 15.23
CA VAL A 128 7.23 -27.56 14.95
C VAL A 128 8.36 -27.47 15.98
N LYS A 129 8.72 -26.26 16.43
CA LYS A 129 9.83 -26.04 17.39
C LYS A 129 9.38 -26.10 18.86
N VAL A 130 8.09 -26.08 19.12
CA VAL A 130 7.53 -25.97 20.50
C VAL A 130 6.94 -27.30 20.94
N ILE A 131 6.24 -28.01 20.07
CA ILE A 131 5.57 -29.27 20.40
C ILE A 131 6.52 -30.43 20.15
N SER A 132 6.95 -31.10 21.21
CA SER A 132 7.86 -32.26 21.14
C SER A 132 7.14 -33.62 21.19
N GLN A 133 5.85 -33.64 21.55
CA GLN A 133 5.07 -34.87 21.68
C GLN A 133 4.10 -35.01 20.51
N TYR A 134 4.11 -36.19 19.86
CA TYR A 134 3.31 -36.42 18.64
C TYR A 134 1.79 -36.32 18.94
N ASP A 135 1.31 -36.85 20.05
CA ASP A 135 -0.12 -36.80 20.40
C ASP A 135 -0.60 -35.36 20.65
N GLU A 136 0.26 -34.52 21.22
CA GLU A 136 -0.01 -33.09 21.37
C GLU A 136 -0.09 -32.42 20.00
N LEU A 137 0.84 -32.74 19.08
CA LEU A 137 0.81 -32.22 17.70
C LEU A 137 -0.49 -32.64 16.98
N VAL A 138 -0.91 -33.89 17.12
CA VAL A 138 -2.17 -34.39 16.53
C VAL A 138 -3.37 -33.60 17.08
N SER A 139 -3.39 -33.29 18.37
CA SER A 139 -4.47 -32.48 18.98
C SER A 139 -4.59 -31.06 18.40
N LYS A 140 -3.50 -30.54 17.78
CA LYS A 140 -3.45 -29.22 17.14
C LYS A 140 -3.81 -29.20 15.66
N GLN A 141 -4.14 -30.35 15.05
CA GLN A 141 -4.41 -30.44 13.61
C GLN A 141 -5.48 -29.44 13.14
N GLY A 142 -6.59 -29.33 13.86
CA GLY A 142 -7.67 -28.38 13.54
C GLY A 142 -7.23 -26.92 13.64
N GLU A 143 -6.46 -26.57 14.66
CA GLU A 143 -5.91 -25.22 14.83
C GLU A 143 -4.95 -24.86 13.70
N ILE A 144 -4.07 -25.78 13.32
CA ILE A 144 -3.12 -25.62 12.21
C ILE A 144 -3.87 -25.42 10.89
N ALA A 145 -4.89 -26.25 10.62
CA ALA A 145 -5.70 -26.13 9.40
C ALA A 145 -6.44 -24.79 9.34
N ASN A 146 -7.02 -24.35 10.45
CA ASN A 146 -7.69 -23.05 10.52
C ASN A 146 -6.73 -21.87 10.32
N ASN A 147 -5.53 -21.91 10.90
CA ASN A 147 -4.51 -20.89 10.70
C ASN A 147 -4.07 -20.81 9.23
N ALA A 148 -3.88 -21.96 8.60
CA ALA A 148 -3.54 -22.03 7.18
C ALA A 148 -4.66 -21.45 6.29
N TRP A 149 -5.91 -21.81 6.56
CA TRP A 149 -7.07 -21.28 5.86
C TRP A 149 -7.20 -19.76 6.03
N ASN A 150 -7.11 -19.27 7.25
CA ASN A 150 -7.20 -17.84 7.55
C ASN A 150 -6.10 -17.03 6.87
N TYR A 151 -4.87 -17.57 6.81
CA TYR A 151 -3.77 -16.96 6.05
C TYR A 151 -4.10 -16.86 4.56
N VAL A 152 -4.55 -17.97 3.94
CA VAL A 152 -4.89 -18.01 2.51
C VAL A 152 -6.04 -17.05 2.21
N GLN A 153 -7.11 -17.07 3.00
CA GLN A 153 -8.28 -16.20 2.82
C GLN A 153 -7.90 -14.71 2.94
N THR A 154 -7.13 -14.35 3.97
CA THR A 154 -6.67 -12.97 4.18
C THR A 154 -5.73 -12.52 3.06
N SER A 155 -4.82 -13.39 2.62
CA SER A 155 -3.91 -13.11 1.52
C SER A 155 -4.64 -12.97 0.18
N TRP A 156 -5.61 -13.84 -0.10
CA TRP A 156 -6.49 -13.77 -1.27
C TRP A 156 -7.26 -12.45 -1.31
N TYR A 157 -7.88 -12.08 -0.20
CA TYR A 157 -8.61 -10.83 -0.08
C TYR A 157 -7.71 -9.61 -0.33
N ASN A 158 -6.52 -9.58 0.28
CA ASN A 158 -5.57 -8.50 0.11
C ASN A 158 -5.05 -8.40 -1.33
N ASN A 159 -4.73 -9.53 -1.95
CA ASN A 159 -4.26 -9.58 -3.34
C ASN A 159 -5.31 -9.00 -4.29
N TRP A 160 -6.52 -9.50 -4.23
CA TRP A 160 -7.54 -9.12 -5.18
C TRP A 160 -8.14 -7.73 -4.94
N THR A 161 -8.24 -7.28 -3.70
CA THR A 161 -8.61 -5.89 -3.43
C THR A 161 -7.53 -4.92 -3.91
N SER A 162 -6.26 -5.24 -3.73
CA SER A 162 -5.15 -4.42 -4.25
C SER A 162 -5.16 -4.37 -5.78
N TYR A 163 -5.33 -5.53 -6.44
CA TYR A 163 -5.47 -5.62 -7.88
C TYR A 163 -6.59 -4.71 -8.41
N LEU A 164 -7.79 -4.79 -7.83
CA LEU A 164 -8.94 -4.00 -8.27
C LEU A 164 -8.73 -2.50 -8.02
N ILE A 165 -8.16 -2.12 -6.86
CA ILE A 165 -7.88 -0.70 -6.58
C ILE A 165 -6.83 -0.17 -7.55
N GLU A 166 -5.75 -0.91 -7.78
CA GLU A 166 -4.71 -0.51 -8.73
C GLU A 166 -5.27 -0.38 -10.17
N SER A 167 -6.21 -1.25 -10.54
CA SER A 167 -6.86 -1.21 -11.86
C SER A 167 -7.65 0.09 -12.08
N LEU A 168 -8.24 0.68 -11.02
CA LEU A 168 -8.93 1.97 -11.12
C LEU A 168 -7.97 3.08 -11.56
N PHE A 169 -6.74 3.08 -11.05
CA PHE A 169 -5.71 4.03 -11.48
C PHE A 169 -5.26 3.76 -12.92
N LYS A 170 -4.92 2.50 -13.22
CA LYS A 170 -4.32 2.13 -14.51
C LYS A 170 -5.24 2.27 -15.71
N ARG A 171 -6.55 2.38 -15.50
CA ARG A 171 -7.55 2.67 -16.56
C ARG A 171 -7.66 4.15 -16.89
N HIS A 172 -7.18 5.03 -16.03
CA HIS A 172 -7.29 6.46 -16.25
C HIS A 172 -6.33 6.92 -17.36
N PRO A 173 -6.76 7.83 -18.29
CA PRO A 173 -5.94 8.27 -19.43
C PRO A 173 -4.59 8.88 -19.04
N ARG A 174 -4.50 9.51 -17.87
CA ARG A 174 -3.25 10.14 -17.36
C ARG A 174 -2.28 9.15 -16.75
N VAL A 175 -2.68 7.90 -16.58
CA VAL A 175 -1.85 6.88 -15.92
C VAL A 175 -1.24 5.94 -16.94
N ILE A 176 0.06 5.68 -16.81
CA ILE A 176 0.82 4.73 -17.61
C ILE A 176 1.41 3.69 -16.68
N SER A 177 1.03 2.43 -16.84
CA SER A 177 1.55 1.33 -16.03
C SER A 177 3.05 1.12 -16.24
N ALA A 178 3.77 0.84 -15.17
CA ALA A 178 5.08 0.23 -15.27
C ALA A 178 4.89 -1.27 -15.57
N VAL A 179 5.02 -1.66 -16.84
CA VAL A 179 4.84 -3.05 -17.32
C VAL A 179 6.10 -3.87 -17.10
N GLY A 180 6.62 -3.90 -15.97
CA GLY A 180 7.80 -4.67 -15.64
C GLY A 180 8.08 -4.43 -14.17
N GLU A 181 8.87 -5.28 -13.55
CA GLU A 181 9.26 -5.06 -12.18
C GLU A 181 10.30 -3.94 -12.08
N ILE A 182 9.87 -2.69 -12.26
CA ILE A 182 10.60 -1.61 -11.64
C ILE A 182 10.19 -1.67 -10.17
N LYS A 183 11.06 -2.24 -9.32
CA LYS A 183 10.86 -2.12 -7.88
C LYS A 183 10.62 -0.64 -7.61
N SER A 184 9.56 -0.30 -6.86
CA SER A 184 9.29 1.05 -6.41
C SER A 184 8.49 1.96 -7.35
N VAL A 185 7.99 1.47 -8.48
CA VAL A 185 7.10 2.21 -9.37
C VAL A 185 6.02 1.28 -9.91
N ASP A 186 4.77 1.52 -9.50
CA ASP A 186 3.61 0.77 -9.99
C ASP A 186 3.09 1.36 -11.30
N PHE A 187 3.13 2.69 -11.39
CA PHE A 187 2.69 3.43 -12.57
C PHE A 187 3.25 4.86 -12.59
N PHE A 188 3.05 5.54 -13.69
CA PHE A 188 3.32 6.96 -13.84
C PHE A 188 2.00 7.72 -13.89
N ILE A 189 1.86 8.80 -13.13
CA ILE A 189 0.80 9.80 -13.31
C ILE A 189 1.45 10.98 -14.02
N ASP A 190 1.08 11.22 -15.28
CA ASP A 190 1.80 12.14 -16.16
C ASP A 190 3.31 11.84 -16.15
N ASP A 191 4.14 12.76 -15.65
CA ASP A 191 5.59 12.63 -15.57
C ASP A 191 6.12 12.30 -14.15
N TYR A 192 5.28 11.72 -13.28
CA TYR A 192 5.66 11.30 -11.92
C TYR A 192 5.62 9.77 -11.78
N PRO A 193 6.76 9.12 -11.50
CA PRO A 193 6.76 7.71 -11.09
C PRO A 193 6.17 7.58 -9.68
N VAL A 194 5.23 6.65 -9.48
CA VAL A 194 4.47 6.51 -8.24
C VAL A 194 4.42 5.04 -7.80
N ASP A 195 4.65 4.80 -6.51
CA ASP A 195 4.35 3.57 -5.76
C ASP A 195 3.00 3.78 -5.06
N LEU A 196 2.01 2.94 -5.36
CA LEU A 196 0.68 2.99 -4.75
C LEU A 196 0.67 2.22 -3.43
N LYS A 197 0.24 2.88 -2.36
CA LYS A 197 0.10 2.26 -1.04
C LYS A 197 -1.32 2.35 -0.53
N VAL A 198 -2.05 1.24 -0.60
CA VAL A 198 -3.38 1.13 0.03
C VAL A 198 -3.18 0.67 1.47
N THR A 199 -3.56 1.50 2.41
CA THR A 199 -3.39 1.25 3.84
C THR A 199 -4.63 1.66 4.63
N PHE A 200 -4.75 1.11 5.84
CA PHE A 200 -5.73 1.61 6.80
C PHE A 200 -5.18 2.81 7.55
N PHE A 201 -6.08 3.62 8.12
CA PHE A 201 -5.65 4.70 9.00
C PHE A 201 -4.82 4.10 10.14
N PRO A 202 -3.57 4.55 10.38
CA PRO A 202 -2.65 3.86 11.28
C PRO A 202 -3.14 3.94 12.73
N SER A 203 -3.31 2.79 13.38
CA SER A 203 -3.77 2.72 14.79
C SER A 203 -2.78 3.38 15.74
N GLN A 204 -1.48 3.21 15.52
CA GLN A 204 -0.46 3.83 16.35
C GLN A 204 -0.46 5.36 16.21
N TYR A 205 -0.60 5.90 14.99
CA TYR A 205 -0.76 7.34 14.79
C TYR A 205 -2.02 7.86 15.50
N MET A 206 -3.13 7.12 15.38
CA MET A 206 -4.38 7.44 16.08
C MET A 206 -4.14 7.51 17.58
N ASP A 207 -3.50 6.51 18.19
CA ASP A 207 -3.24 6.47 19.63
C ASP A 207 -2.30 7.60 20.08
N GLU A 208 -1.25 7.92 19.33
CA GLU A 208 -0.35 9.05 19.58
C GLU A 208 -1.11 10.38 19.61
N LYS A 209 -1.99 10.61 18.63
CA LYS A 209 -2.80 11.84 18.56
C LYS A 209 -3.85 11.91 19.66
N ILE A 210 -4.53 10.81 19.96
CA ILE A 210 -5.47 10.72 21.09
C ILE A 210 -4.75 10.97 22.41
N LYS A 211 -3.57 10.37 22.60
CA LYS A 211 -2.75 10.60 23.79
C LYS A 211 -2.34 12.06 23.97
N ALA A 212 -1.96 12.73 22.88
CA ALA A 212 -1.65 14.16 22.92
C ALA A 212 -2.89 15.00 23.32
N LYS A 213 -4.09 14.59 22.86
CA LYS A 213 -5.36 15.30 23.14
C LYS A 213 -5.93 15.01 24.52
N LEU A 214 -5.98 13.74 24.93
CA LEU A 214 -6.63 13.30 26.19
C LEU A 214 -5.63 13.08 27.33
N GLY A 215 -4.33 13.25 27.10
CA GLY A 215 -3.27 13.02 28.09
C GLY A 215 -2.97 11.55 28.39
N LYS A 216 -3.70 10.60 27.77
CA LYS A 216 -3.57 9.14 27.98
C LYS A 216 -3.80 8.40 26.67
N SER A 217 -3.17 7.21 26.52
CA SER A 217 -3.50 6.29 25.42
C SER A 217 -4.97 5.87 25.47
N ILE A 218 -5.51 5.42 24.34
CA ILE A 218 -6.92 4.96 24.25
C ILE A 218 -7.24 3.93 25.31
N LEU A 219 -6.40 2.89 25.45
CA LEU A 219 -6.62 1.86 26.47
C LEU A 219 -6.57 2.42 27.89
N SER A 220 -5.58 3.28 28.20
CA SER A 220 -5.45 3.87 29.53
C SER A 220 -6.61 4.81 29.87
N TRP A 221 -7.12 5.53 28.88
CA TRP A 221 -8.29 6.40 29.04
C TRP A 221 -9.56 5.56 29.28
N LEU A 222 -9.79 4.51 28.50
CA LEU A 222 -10.93 3.61 28.68
C LEU A 222 -10.87 2.88 30.03
N LYS A 223 -9.68 2.41 30.46
CA LYS A 223 -9.50 1.81 31.80
C LYS A 223 -9.85 2.80 32.91
N ALA A 224 -9.45 4.05 32.80
CA ALA A 224 -9.78 5.06 33.77
C ALA A 224 -11.30 5.30 33.84
N LYS A 225 -11.95 5.43 32.67
CA LYS A 225 -13.41 5.58 32.57
C LYS A 225 -14.15 4.33 33.05
N GLY A 226 -13.71 3.15 32.64
CA GLY A 226 -14.28 1.88 33.12
C GLY A 226 -14.22 1.77 34.67
N LYS A 227 -13.12 2.18 35.28
CA LYS A 227 -12.98 2.16 36.74
C LYS A 227 -14.00 3.05 37.44
N GLU A 228 -14.36 4.21 36.87
CA GLU A 228 -15.39 5.12 37.38
C GLU A 228 -16.76 4.41 37.49
N TYR A 229 -17.03 3.45 36.61
CA TYR A 229 -18.30 2.69 36.53
C TYR A 229 -18.20 1.23 36.95
N GLY A 230 -17.09 0.82 37.57
CA GLY A 230 -16.90 -0.56 38.00
C GLY A 230 -16.77 -1.57 36.84
N ILE A 231 -16.23 -1.14 35.72
CA ILE A 231 -16.03 -1.94 34.49
C ILE A 231 -14.53 -2.22 34.31
N SER A 232 -14.22 -3.51 34.01
CA SER A 232 -12.83 -3.91 33.68
C SER A 232 -12.78 -4.92 32.53
N ALA A 233 -11.62 -4.99 31.88
CA ALA A 233 -11.24 -6.03 30.95
C ALA A 233 -10.15 -6.91 31.55
N SER A 234 -10.00 -8.16 31.06
CA SER A 234 -8.94 -9.05 31.47
C SER A 234 -7.56 -8.51 31.15
N GLY A 235 -6.60 -8.68 32.06
CA GLY A 235 -5.21 -8.31 31.82
C GLY A 235 -4.49 -9.24 30.82
N ASP A 236 -5.02 -10.45 30.61
CA ASP A 236 -4.47 -11.45 29.70
C ASP A 236 -4.87 -11.21 28.23
N ASP A 237 -5.86 -10.33 28.01
CA ASP A 237 -6.31 -9.99 26.67
C ASP A 237 -5.32 -9.04 25.96
N THR A 238 -5.26 -9.13 24.64
CA THR A 238 -4.53 -8.15 23.82
C THR A 238 -5.10 -6.76 24.01
N GLU A 239 -4.30 -5.72 23.73
CA GLU A 239 -4.74 -4.32 23.82
C GLU A 239 -6.04 -4.06 23.04
N ALA A 240 -6.13 -4.58 21.80
CA ALA A 240 -7.32 -4.45 20.96
C ALA A 240 -8.56 -5.12 21.59
N GLN A 241 -8.39 -6.31 22.18
CA GLN A 241 -9.46 -7.02 22.89
C GLN A 241 -9.91 -6.28 24.15
N GLN A 242 -8.96 -5.72 24.91
CA GLN A 242 -9.29 -4.91 26.09
C GLN A 242 -10.08 -3.65 25.72
N ILE A 243 -9.66 -2.94 24.65
CA ILE A 243 -10.38 -1.77 24.13
C ILE A 243 -11.79 -2.16 23.73
N TYR A 244 -11.93 -3.23 22.93
CA TYR A 244 -13.24 -3.73 22.52
C TYR A 244 -14.14 -4.07 23.71
N THR A 245 -13.64 -4.89 24.65
CA THR A 245 -14.39 -5.33 25.85
C THR A 245 -14.83 -4.13 26.71
N LEU A 246 -13.95 -3.14 26.90
CA LEU A 246 -14.29 -1.95 27.69
C LEU A 246 -15.36 -1.12 26.99
N THR A 247 -15.25 -0.93 25.69
CA THR A 247 -16.21 -0.16 24.87
C THR A 247 -17.61 -0.82 24.92
N GLU A 248 -17.68 -2.14 24.68
CA GLU A 248 -18.94 -2.89 24.72
C GLU A 248 -19.58 -2.82 26.11
N LYS A 249 -18.81 -3.12 27.17
CA LYS A 249 -19.34 -3.08 28.54
C LYS A 249 -19.80 -1.68 28.99
N LEU A 250 -19.14 -0.61 28.48
CA LEU A 250 -19.60 0.77 28.73
C LEU A 250 -20.94 1.01 28.07
N SER A 251 -21.12 0.64 26.79
CA SER A 251 -22.40 0.74 26.08
C SER A 251 -23.48 -0.11 26.72
N GLU A 252 -23.22 -1.38 27.06
CA GLU A 252 -24.17 -2.27 27.69
C GLU A 252 -24.70 -1.74 29.03
N LYS A 253 -23.88 -0.96 29.75
CA LYS A 253 -24.26 -0.32 31.01
C LYS A 253 -24.84 1.09 30.86
N GLY A 254 -25.07 1.55 29.62
CA GLY A 254 -25.69 2.83 29.32
C GLY A 254 -24.76 4.04 29.40
N HIS A 255 -23.42 3.80 29.32
CA HIS A 255 -22.41 4.86 29.29
C HIS A 255 -21.98 5.19 27.85
N ASP A 256 -22.95 5.33 26.95
CA ASP A 256 -22.73 5.64 25.53
C ASP A 256 -22.04 6.99 25.31
N ASP A 257 -22.22 7.93 26.26
CA ASP A 257 -21.55 9.22 26.25
C ASP A 257 -20.02 9.10 26.23
N VAL A 258 -19.47 8.13 26.99
CA VAL A 258 -18.02 7.84 27.02
C VAL A 258 -17.56 7.29 25.67
N VAL A 259 -18.31 6.36 25.10
CA VAL A 259 -18.02 5.73 23.81
C VAL A 259 -18.12 6.79 22.68
N MET A 260 -19.14 7.63 22.72
CA MET A 260 -19.32 8.72 21.77
C MET A 260 -18.18 9.74 21.86
N ALA A 261 -17.73 10.12 23.06
CA ALA A 261 -16.61 11.04 23.25
C ALA A 261 -15.29 10.48 22.64
N LEU A 262 -15.04 9.17 22.79
CA LEU A 262 -13.90 8.52 22.16
C LEU A 262 -14.01 8.50 20.64
N ASN A 263 -15.18 8.17 20.11
CA ASN A 263 -15.42 8.14 18.66
C ASN A 263 -15.32 9.52 18.03
N GLU A 264 -15.82 10.58 18.73
CA GLU A 264 -15.64 11.94 18.28
C GLU A 264 -14.16 12.36 18.28
N ALA A 265 -13.40 12.01 19.32
CA ALA A 265 -11.96 12.27 19.35
C ALA A 265 -11.21 11.57 18.20
N LYS A 266 -11.58 10.31 17.86
CA LYS A 266 -11.03 9.61 16.70
C LYS A 266 -11.39 10.29 15.39
N SER A 267 -12.66 10.69 15.23
CA SER A 267 -13.13 11.39 14.05
C SER A 267 -12.43 12.73 13.84
N GLU A 268 -12.16 13.46 14.92
CA GLU A 268 -11.37 14.70 14.86
C GLU A 268 -9.92 14.44 14.41
N VAL A 269 -9.28 13.36 14.89
CA VAL A 269 -7.92 12.98 14.42
C VAL A 269 -7.91 12.70 12.92
N ILE A 270 -8.95 12.01 12.41
CA ILE A 270 -9.07 11.76 10.96
C ILE A 270 -9.28 13.07 10.19
N ARG A 271 -10.16 13.97 10.67
CA ARG A 271 -10.38 15.31 10.05
C ARG A 271 -9.12 16.17 10.07
N ASP A 272 -8.37 16.14 11.17
CA ASP A 272 -7.10 16.85 11.27
C ASP A 272 -6.08 16.31 10.26
N ALA A 273 -5.95 14.99 10.16
CA ALA A 273 -5.08 14.37 9.16
C ALA A 273 -5.49 14.70 7.71
N GLN A 274 -6.80 14.82 7.43
CA GLN A 274 -7.28 15.27 6.11
C GLN A 274 -6.93 16.74 5.84
N SER A 275 -6.95 17.58 6.86
CA SER A 275 -6.61 19.01 6.75
C SER A 275 -5.09 19.25 6.71
N HIS A 276 -4.31 18.39 7.36
CA HIS A 276 -2.85 18.48 7.48
C HIS A 276 -2.16 17.19 7.01
N PRO A 277 -2.35 16.75 5.75
CA PRO A 277 -1.95 15.43 5.29
C PRO A 277 -0.43 15.20 5.31
N ILE A 278 0.38 16.26 5.27
CA ILE A 278 1.85 16.15 5.30
C ILE A 278 2.33 15.47 6.58
N GLU A 279 1.70 15.73 7.71
CA GLU A 279 2.08 15.13 8.99
C GLU A 279 1.85 13.61 8.96
N LEU A 280 0.67 13.16 8.50
CA LEU A 280 0.36 11.74 8.37
C LEU A 280 1.30 11.06 7.37
N MET A 281 1.56 11.68 6.21
CA MET A 281 2.47 11.11 5.21
C MET A 281 3.90 10.99 5.76
N THR A 282 4.39 12.00 6.47
CA THR A 282 5.71 11.97 7.12
C THR A 282 5.79 10.83 8.14
N TRP A 283 4.73 10.68 8.96
CA TRP A 283 4.63 9.59 9.92
C TRP A 283 4.64 8.22 9.23
N LEU A 284 3.87 8.06 8.15
CA LEU A 284 3.82 6.81 7.38
C LEU A 284 5.19 6.40 6.81
N TYR A 285 5.97 7.37 6.31
CA TYR A 285 7.33 7.10 5.85
C TYR A 285 8.27 6.74 7.00
N ALA A 286 8.16 7.41 8.13
CA ALA A 286 9.06 7.19 9.27
C ALA A 286 8.80 5.86 10.00
N HIS A 287 7.56 5.35 9.97
CA HIS A 287 7.11 4.16 10.70
C HIS A 287 6.92 2.91 9.81
N GLN A 288 7.44 2.91 8.60
CA GLN A 288 7.48 1.68 7.81
C GLN A 288 8.44 0.66 8.44
N GLY A 289 8.01 -0.59 8.62
CA GLY A 289 8.77 -1.62 9.37
C GLY A 289 10.13 -1.95 8.76
N GLU A 290 10.19 -2.09 7.44
CA GLU A 290 11.42 -2.25 6.67
C GLU A 290 11.40 -1.30 5.49
N MET A 291 12.54 -0.63 5.26
CA MET A 291 12.72 0.12 4.03
C MET A 291 13.03 -0.86 2.90
N ARG A 292 11.98 -1.47 2.37
CA ARG A 292 12.13 -2.48 1.31
C ARG A 292 12.56 -1.87 -0.02
N PHE A 293 12.26 -0.58 -0.26
CA PHE A 293 12.27 0.04 -1.57
C PHE A 293 12.73 1.50 -1.59
N GLY A 294 13.49 1.99 -0.63
CA GLY A 294 13.99 3.36 -0.67
C GLY A 294 12.91 4.45 -0.41
N ALA A 295 13.22 5.68 -0.78
CA ALA A 295 12.34 6.84 -0.65
C ALA A 295 11.59 7.06 -1.97
N GLU A 296 10.63 6.17 -2.28
CA GLU A 296 9.81 6.29 -3.47
C GLU A 296 8.82 7.44 -3.36
N ASN A 297 8.41 8.00 -4.49
CA ASN A 297 7.20 8.81 -4.53
C ASN A 297 6.01 7.91 -4.23
N ARG A 298 5.17 8.31 -3.28
CA ARG A 298 4.03 7.49 -2.88
C ARG A 298 2.72 8.22 -3.01
N LEU A 299 1.74 7.50 -3.56
CA LEU A 299 0.35 7.85 -3.42
C LEU A 299 -0.29 6.91 -2.40
N PHE A 300 -0.64 7.46 -1.25
CA PHE A 300 -1.33 6.72 -0.22
C PHE A 300 -2.84 6.74 -0.49
N VAL A 301 -3.50 5.59 -0.41
CA VAL A 301 -4.95 5.48 -0.27
C VAL A 301 -5.23 5.04 1.15
N VAL A 302 -5.65 5.98 1.99
CA VAL A 302 -5.91 5.74 3.40
C VAL A 302 -7.38 5.45 3.62
N LEU A 303 -7.66 4.24 4.07
CA LEU A 303 -9.02 3.73 4.30
C LEU A 303 -9.36 3.80 5.79
N ALA A 304 -10.51 4.35 6.12
CA ALA A 304 -11.00 4.41 7.49
C ALA A 304 -12.51 4.18 7.55
N ASP A 305 -12.93 3.32 8.47
CA ASP A 305 -14.30 3.27 8.93
C ASP A 305 -14.37 4.06 10.23
N SER A 306 -14.94 5.27 10.18
CA SER A 306 -14.99 6.14 11.37
C SER A 306 -15.98 5.66 12.42
N THR A 307 -16.89 4.77 12.06
CA THR A 307 -17.87 4.19 12.99
C THR A 307 -17.28 2.99 13.76
N ASP A 308 -16.42 2.21 13.10
CA ASP A 308 -15.69 1.10 13.71
C ASP A 308 -14.33 0.91 13.01
N MET A 309 -13.29 1.45 13.61
CA MET A 309 -11.92 1.38 13.06
C MET A 309 -11.44 -0.07 12.85
N ASN A 310 -11.93 -1.03 13.65
CA ASN A 310 -11.57 -2.44 13.51
C ASN A 310 -12.14 -3.06 12.23
N GLN A 311 -13.18 -2.47 11.67
CA GLN A 311 -13.81 -2.88 10.42
C GLN A 311 -13.23 -2.16 9.19
N SER A 312 -12.22 -1.31 9.37
CA SER A 312 -11.60 -0.57 8.24
C SER A 312 -11.09 -1.50 7.13
N TRP A 313 -10.77 -2.75 7.44
CA TRP A 313 -10.39 -3.74 6.43
C TRP A 313 -11.49 -3.96 5.37
N LYS A 314 -12.77 -3.81 5.74
CA LYS A 314 -13.92 -3.91 4.82
C LYS A 314 -13.93 -2.77 3.79
N MET A 315 -13.28 -1.64 4.09
CA MET A 315 -13.19 -0.51 3.19
C MET A 315 -12.42 -0.84 1.91
N LYS A 316 -11.50 -1.81 1.91
CA LYS A 316 -10.79 -2.24 0.69
C LYS A 316 -11.72 -2.76 -0.42
N ARG A 317 -12.92 -3.21 -0.10
CA ARG A 317 -13.93 -3.69 -1.05
C ARG A 317 -15.06 -2.69 -1.31
N ALA A 318 -15.02 -1.51 -0.69
CA ALA A 318 -16.02 -0.46 -0.83
C ALA A 318 -15.75 0.37 -2.10
N PHE A 319 -15.81 -0.28 -3.28
CA PHE A 319 -15.45 0.34 -4.56
C PHE A 319 -16.34 1.54 -4.89
N SER A 320 -17.61 1.54 -4.49
CA SER A 320 -18.50 2.69 -4.63
C SER A 320 -18.01 3.96 -3.91
N LEU A 321 -17.18 3.81 -2.87
CA LEU A 321 -16.56 4.92 -2.17
C LEU A 321 -15.16 5.23 -2.72
N ILE A 322 -14.39 4.21 -3.11
CA ILE A 322 -13.00 4.35 -3.57
C ILE A 322 -12.96 4.97 -4.98
N GLU A 323 -13.76 4.43 -5.91
CA GLU A 323 -13.69 4.80 -7.32
C GLU A 323 -13.91 6.31 -7.57
N PRO A 324 -14.96 6.97 -7.02
CA PRO A 324 -15.14 8.42 -7.21
C PRO A 324 -13.97 9.25 -6.64
N LYS A 325 -13.36 8.80 -5.54
CA LYS A 325 -12.21 9.49 -4.93
C LYS A 325 -10.96 9.37 -5.80
N VAL A 326 -10.70 8.20 -6.36
CA VAL A 326 -9.58 7.96 -7.28
C VAL A 326 -9.76 8.77 -8.57
N GLN A 327 -10.94 8.71 -9.19
CA GLN A 327 -11.25 9.46 -10.40
C GLN A 327 -11.09 10.97 -10.16
N GLY A 328 -11.76 11.50 -9.14
CA GLY A 328 -11.68 12.94 -8.82
C GLY A 328 -10.24 13.40 -8.52
N TYR A 329 -9.44 12.57 -7.86
CA TYR A 329 -8.01 12.87 -7.65
C TYR A 329 -7.23 12.95 -8.95
N LEU A 330 -7.40 11.97 -9.84
CA LEU A 330 -6.70 11.91 -11.12
C LEU A 330 -7.12 13.02 -12.07
N ASP A 331 -8.41 13.35 -12.11
CA ASP A 331 -8.94 14.46 -12.92
C ASP A 331 -8.36 15.81 -12.48
N ALA A 332 -8.23 16.01 -11.15
CA ALA A 332 -7.70 17.24 -10.56
C ALA A 332 -6.17 17.26 -10.43
N PHE A 333 -5.47 16.20 -10.83
CA PHE A 333 -4.02 16.10 -10.66
C PHE A 333 -3.26 17.18 -11.42
N THR A 334 -2.28 17.80 -10.78
CA THR A 334 -1.40 18.83 -11.33
C THR A 334 0.04 18.59 -10.89
N ASN A 335 0.98 19.31 -11.46
CA ASN A 335 2.41 19.26 -11.07
C ASN A 335 2.66 19.61 -9.60
N GLY A 336 1.70 20.24 -8.90
CA GLY A 336 1.78 20.58 -7.48
C GLY A 336 1.01 19.62 -6.57
N SER A 337 0.38 18.56 -7.10
CA SER A 337 -0.43 17.62 -6.31
C SER A 337 0.43 16.83 -5.34
N LEU A 338 1.52 16.24 -5.80
CA LEU A 338 2.46 15.56 -4.92
C LEU A 338 3.25 16.56 -4.08
N LYS A 339 3.19 16.42 -2.76
CA LYS A 339 3.86 17.27 -1.79
C LYS A 339 5.26 16.74 -1.48
N LYS A 340 6.21 17.64 -1.25
CA LYS A 340 7.55 17.29 -0.81
C LYS A 340 7.51 16.83 0.65
N ILE A 341 8.00 15.64 0.91
CA ILE A 341 8.10 15.04 2.23
C ILE A 341 9.57 14.83 2.56
N ASP A 342 10.04 15.50 3.62
CA ASP A 342 11.36 15.27 4.21
C ASP A 342 11.14 14.44 5.49
N PHE A 343 11.79 13.29 5.61
CA PHE A 343 11.64 12.38 6.76
C PHE A 343 12.96 11.72 7.13
N THR A 344 13.00 11.14 8.34
CA THR A 344 14.14 10.38 8.83
C THR A 344 13.74 8.93 9.05
N PHE A 345 14.50 7.99 8.50
CA PHE A 345 14.33 6.56 8.73
C PHE A 345 15.69 5.93 9.06
N LYS A 346 15.75 5.16 10.15
CA LYS A 346 17.01 4.54 10.65
C LYS A 346 18.20 5.51 10.69
N LYS A 347 17.97 6.73 11.19
CA LYS A 347 18.96 7.83 11.33
C LYS A 347 19.44 8.47 10.01
N GLN A 348 18.91 8.05 8.87
CA GLN A 348 19.19 8.64 7.57
C GLN A 348 18.05 9.55 7.12
N ARG A 349 18.39 10.71 6.54
CA ARG A 349 17.40 11.65 6.00
C ARG A 349 17.08 11.30 4.56
N TYR A 350 15.80 11.35 4.24
CA TYR A 350 15.25 11.08 2.91
C TYR A 350 14.33 12.21 2.48
N ARG A 351 14.20 12.33 1.18
CA ARG A 351 13.25 13.23 0.53
C ARG A 351 12.48 12.48 -0.53
N SER A 352 11.15 12.66 -0.55
CA SER A 352 10.27 12.06 -1.54
C SER A 352 9.16 13.01 -1.90
N LEU A 353 8.36 12.67 -2.92
CA LEU A 353 7.07 13.29 -3.18
C LEU A 353 5.96 12.32 -2.76
N ALA A 354 4.92 12.85 -2.14
CA ALA A 354 3.75 12.05 -1.79
C ALA A 354 2.46 12.85 -1.82
N ASP A 355 1.36 12.11 -1.94
CA ASP A 355 0.03 12.62 -1.67
C ASP A 355 -0.84 11.53 -1.06
N VAL A 356 -2.04 11.89 -0.61
CA VAL A 356 -2.96 10.97 0.05
C VAL A 356 -4.40 11.16 -0.39
N ILE A 357 -5.04 10.06 -0.74
CA ILE A 357 -6.49 9.98 -0.98
C ILE A 357 -7.11 9.36 0.26
N PHE A 358 -7.98 10.09 0.93
CA PHE A 358 -8.75 9.58 2.07
C PHE A 358 -10.09 9.01 1.60
N VAL A 359 -10.34 7.76 1.97
CA VAL A 359 -11.64 7.10 1.79
C VAL A 359 -12.18 6.77 3.18
N VAL A 360 -13.06 7.61 3.67
CA VAL A 360 -13.63 7.54 5.02
C VAL A 360 -15.13 7.31 4.91
N ARG A 361 -15.64 6.36 5.69
CA ARG A 361 -17.06 6.11 5.89
C ARG A 361 -17.47 6.60 7.26
#